data_4d7ef40ce223fc30d3d3838a32156895
#
_entry.id   4d7ef40ce223fc30d3d3838a32156895
#
_cell.length_a   1.000
_cell.length_b   1.000
_cell.length_c   1.000
_cell.angle_alpha   90.00
_cell.angle_beta   90.00
_cell.angle_gamma   90.00
#
_symmetry.space_group_name_H-M   'P 1'
#
loop_
_entity.id
_entity.type
_entity.pdbx_description
1 polymer ?
#
loop_
_entity_poly.entity_id
_entity_poly.type
_entity_poly.pdbx_seq_one_letter_code
_entity_poly.pdbx_strand_id
1 'polypeptide(L)'
;MINLSKLSEALKELMAERGLNQSELAKAIGTCSSKLSSYITEQRAPNYQTFISLIEFFHCSADFLLGLKEYPCENATYKPVPPFGKRLRALLQENNTSQYAFIKKSGISWGVFYNWLTEKTYPSVDNLVRIAAFFDCSVDMLLGRVS
;
A
#
# COMPACT_ATOMS: atom_id res chain seq x y z
N MET A 1 11.85 0.64 6.60
CA MET A 1 10.60 1.19 7.16
C MET A 1 10.13 2.40 6.37
N ILE A 2 8.82 2.58 6.29
CA ILE A 2 8.28 3.78 5.63
C ILE A 2 8.52 5.00 6.51
N ASN A 3 8.50 6.19 5.89
CA ASN A 3 8.63 7.44 6.61
C ASN A 3 7.24 7.94 7.00
N LEU A 4 6.91 7.83 8.29
CA LEU A 4 5.60 8.25 8.81
C LEU A 4 5.35 9.75 8.63
N SER A 5 6.39 10.56 8.68
CA SER A 5 6.29 12.01 8.45
C SER A 5 5.82 12.31 7.02
N LYS A 6 6.41 11.63 6.04
CA LYS A 6 6.03 11.80 4.64
C LYS A 6 4.62 11.30 4.36
N LEU A 7 4.23 10.19 4.98
CA LEU A 7 2.87 9.67 4.87
C LEU A 7 1.87 10.68 5.44
N SER A 8 2.15 11.23 6.60
CA SER A 8 1.32 12.25 7.24
C SER A 8 1.17 13.50 6.36
N GLU A 9 2.28 13.99 5.81
CA GLU A 9 2.28 15.15 4.93
C GLU A 9 1.46 14.90 3.66
N ALA A 10 1.65 13.74 3.04
CA ALA A 10 0.92 13.36 1.83
C ALA A 10 -0.58 13.27 2.12
N LEU A 11 -0.95 12.66 3.23
CA LEU A 11 -2.37 12.53 3.62
C LEU A 11 -3.00 13.89 3.88
N LYS A 12 -2.30 14.77 4.58
CA LYS A 12 -2.79 16.14 4.83
C LYS A 12 -2.99 16.92 3.54
N GLU A 13 -2.05 16.79 2.60
CA GLU A 13 -2.14 17.45 1.30
C GLU A 13 -3.36 16.98 0.51
N LEU A 14 -3.58 15.68 0.45
CA LEU A 14 -4.73 15.11 -0.24
C LEU A 14 -6.05 15.54 0.38
N MET A 15 -6.11 15.57 1.71
CA MET A 15 -7.29 16.02 2.43
C MET A 15 -7.57 17.50 2.18
N ALA A 16 -6.53 18.33 2.22
CA ALA A 16 -6.66 19.78 2.00
C ALA A 16 -7.17 20.09 0.59
N GLU A 17 -6.66 19.39 -0.42
CA GLU A 17 -7.10 19.57 -1.80
C GLU A 17 -8.58 19.27 -1.99
N ARG A 18 -9.13 18.36 -1.22
CA ARG A 18 -10.54 17.97 -1.30
C ARG A 18 -11.42 18.65 -0.25
N GLY A 19 -10.82 19.46 0.60
CA GLY A 19 -11.54 20.14 1.67
C GLY A 19 -12.16 19.20 2.69
N LEU A 20 -11.49 18.06 2.96
CA LEU A 20 -11.98 17.04 3.88
C LEU A 20 -11.34 17.17 5.25
N ASN A 21 -12.15 16.99 6.31
CA ASN A 21 -11.63 16.82 7.66
C ASN A 21 -11.50 15.32 7.98
N GLN A 22 -10.92 15.01 9.14
CA GLN A 22 -10.69 13.61 9.54
C GLN A 22 -12.00 12.81 9.64
N SER A 23 -13.03 13.42 10.17
CA SER A 23 -14.32 12.77 10.34
C SER A 23 -14.96 12.41 9.00
N GLU A 24 -14.90 13.33 8.05
CA GLU A 24 -15.43 13.12 6.70
C GLU A 24 -14.67 12.04 5.97
N LEU A 25 -13.34 12.06 6.04
CA LEU A 25 -12.52 11.05 5.39
C LEU A 25 -12.73 9.68 6.03
N ALA A 26 -12.79 9.60 7.35
CA ALA A 26 -13.02 8.33 8.06
C ALA A 26 -14.34 7.70 7.61
N LYS A 27 -15.39 8.48 7.50
CA LYS A 27 -16.69 8.02 7.04
C LYS A 27 -16.62 7.52 5.59
N ALA A 28 -15.91 8.25 4.74
CA ALA A 28 -15.81 7.92 3.32
C ALA A 28 -15.10 6.58 3.07
N ILE A 29 -14.09 6.25 3.87
CA ILE A 29 -13.31 5.01 3.68
C ILE A 29 -13.68 3.90 4.67
N GLY A 30 -14.69 4.13 5.52
CA GLY A 30 -15.19 3.11 6.44
C GLY A 30 -14.30 2.83 7.64
N THR A 31 -13.63 3.84 8.15
CA THR A 31 -12.80 3.74 9.36
C THR A 31 -13.25 4.77 10.40
N CYS A 32 -12.50 4.94 11.47
CA CYS A 32 -12.81 5.92 12.52
C CYS A 32 -11.79 7.05 12.55
N SER A 33 -12.23 8.23 13.05
CA SER A 33 -11.37 9.42 13.14
C SER A 33 -10.11 9.19 13.95
N SER A 34 -10.18 8.38 15.00
CA SER A 34 -9.03 8.13 15.87
C SER A 34 -7.89 7.42 15.12
N LYS A 35 -8.23 6.53 14.18
CA LYS A 35 -7.23 5.87 13.34
C LYS A 35 -6.56 6.87 12.41
N LEU A 36 -7.35 7.72 11.75
CA LEU A 36 -6.80 8.78 10.89
C LEU A 36 -5.93 9.74 11.67
N SER A 37 -6.35 10.12 12.88
CA SER A 37 -5.56 10.96 13.75
C SER A 37 -4.19 10.32 14.04
N SER A 38 -4.15 9.00 14.27
CA SER A 38 -2.89 8.30 14.53
C SER A 38 -1.94 8.31 13.33
N TYR A 39 -2.48 8.31 12.11
CA TYR A 39 -1.65 8.43 10.90
C TYR A 39 -1.12 9.86 10.74
N ILE A 40 -1.96 10.86 10.98
CA ILE A 40 -1.60 12.27 10.85
C ILE A 40 -0.60 12.70 11.91
N THR A 41 -0.71 12.16 13.12
CA THR A 41 0.23 12.46 14.21
C THR A 41 1.46 11.56 14.22
N GLU A 42 1.66 10.78 13.17
CA GLU A 42 2.85 9.93 12.97
C GLU A 42 3.02 8.83 14.02
N GLN A 43 1.93 8.40 14.64
CA GLN A 43 1.97 7.33 15.64
C GLN A 43 2.03 5.95 15.00
N ARG A 44 1.37 5.77 13.87
CA ARG A 44 1.37 4.50 13.14
C ARG A 44 0.98 4.68 11.68
N ALA A 45 1.26 3.65 10.88
CA ALA A 45 0.85 3.57 9.48
C ALA A 45 -0.49 2.84 9.36
N PRO A 46 -1.26 3.09 8.29
CA PRO A 46 -2.48 2.33 8.04
C PRO A 46 -2.16 0.86 7.74
N ASN A 47 -3.10 -0.04 8.05
CA ASN A 47 -2.97 -1.42 7.63
C ASN A 47 -3.25 -1.54 6.12
N TYR A 48 -3.07 -2.75 5.57
CA TYR A 48 -3.23 -2.99 4.14
C TYR A 48 -4.59 -2.49 3.61
N GLN A 49 -5.67 -2.91 4.25
CA GLN A 49 -7.03 -2.60 3.79
C GLN A 49 -7.31 -1.09 3.82
N THR A 50 -6.93 -0.42 4.90
CA THR A 50 -7.09 1.03 5.02
C THR A 50 -6.22 1.76 4.01
N PHE A 51 -5.00 1.29 3.79
CA PHE A 51 -4.10 1.87 2.79
C PHE A 51 -4.70 1.78 1.39
N ILE A 52 -5.20 0.61 1.01
CA ILE A 52 -5.87 0.42 -0.30
C ILE A 52 -7.08 1.36 -0.42
N SER A 53 -7.89 1.45 0.64
CA SER A 53 -9.05 2.35 0.63
C SER A 53 -8.65 3.81 0.43
N LEU A 54 -7.56 4.24 1.05
CA LEU A 54 -7.05 5.61 0.91
C LEU A 54 -6.60 5.91 -0.53
N ILE A 55 -5.79 5.04 -1.12
CA ILE A 55 -5.28 5.29 -2.47
C ILE A 55 -6.39 5.19 -3.52
N GLU A 56 -7.38 4.33 -3.32
CA GLU A 56 -8.53 4.24 -4.23
C GLU A 56 -9.45 5.45 -4.08
N PHE A 57 -9.73 5.87 -2.85
CA PHE A 57 -10.58 7.03 -2.60
C PHE A 57 -9.98 8.31 -3.22
N PHE A 58 -8.70 8.55 -2.98
CA PHE A 58 -8.02 9.73 -3.50
C PHE A 58 -7.59 9.59 -4.97
N HIS A 59 -7.68 8.40 -5.52
CA HIS A 59 -7.22 8.11 -6.88
C HIS A 59 -5.79 8.61 -7.09
N CYS A 60 -4.91 8.25 -6.18
CA CYS A 60 -3.52 8.71 -6.18
C CYS A 60 -2.54 7.55 -6.16
N SER A 61 -1.27 7.86 -6.43
CA SER A 61 -0.19 6.89 -6.38
C SER A 61 0.03 6.37 -4.96
N ALA A 62 0.14 5.05 -4.81
CA ALA A 62 0.53 4.43 -3.55
C ALA A 62 1.94 4.87 -3.14
N ASP A 63 2.84 5.01 -4.11
CA ASP A 63 4.20 5.47 -3.86
C ASP A 63 4.23 6.90 -3.32
N PHE A 64 3.34 7.76 -3.79
CA PHE A 64 3.21 9.11 -3.25
C PHE A 64 2.80 9.07 -1.77
N LEU A 65 1.78 8.30 -1.44
CA LEU A 65 1.31 8.23 -0.06
C LEU A 65 2.37 7.66 0.88
N LEU A 66 3.23 6.77 0.38
CA LEU A 66 4.32 6.19 1.15
C LEU A 66 5.59 7.06 1.16
N GLY A 67 5.58 8.20 0.48
CA GLY A 67 6.72 9.12 0.45
C GLY A 67 7.82 8.71 -0.52
N LEU A 68 7.52 7.83 -1.47
CA LEU A 68 8.48 7.34 -2.47
C LEU A 68 8.44 8.14 -3.77
N LYS A 69 7.40 8.94 -3.98
CA LYS A 69 7.24 9.86 -5.11
C LYS A 69 6.80 11.22 -4.60
N GLU A 70 7.15 12.26 -5.33
CA GLU A 70 6.83 13.64 -4.95
C GLU A 70 5.42 14.09 -5.35
N TYR A 71 4.81 13.43 -6.34
CA TYR A 71 3.53 13.85 -6.90
C TYR A 71 2.50 12.75 -6.80
N PRO A 72 1.22 13.11 -6.54
CA PRO A 72 0.15 12.11 -6.35
C PRO A 72 -0.26 11.36 -7.61
N CYS A 73 0.06 11.88 -8.79
CA CYS A 73 -0.27 11.26 -10.08
C CYS A 73 -1.78 10.96 -10.22
N GLU A 74 -2.62 11.92 -9.84
CA GLU A 74 -4.08 11.76 -9.86
C GLU A 74 -4.65 11.62 -11.26
N ASN A 75 -3.92 12.06 -12.28
CA ASN A 75 -4.34 11.94 -13.68
C ASN A 75 -4.02 10.58 -14.30
N ALA A 76 -3.32 9.72 -13.60
CA ALA A 76 -2.99 8.39 -14.09
C ALA A 76 -4.22 7.50 -14.09
N THR A 77 -4.24 6.50 -14.98
CA THR A 77 -5.29 5.49 -15.02
C THR A 77 -4.88 4.32 -14.15
N TYR A 78 -5.61 4.10 -13.07
CA TYR A 78 -5.34 3.00 -12.15
C TYR A 78 -6.34 1.87 -12.34
N LYS A 79 -5.86 0.64 -12.32
CA LYS A 79 -6.70 -0.56 -12.33
C LYS A 79 -7.12 -0.89 -10.90
N PRO A 80 -8.28 -1.53 -10.70
CA PRO A 80 -8.66 -2.02 -9.37
C PRO A 80 -7.61 -2.99 -8.84
N VAL A 81 -7.36 -2.94 -7.53
CA VAL A 81 -6.39 -3.82 -6.89
C VAL A 81 -6.96 -5.25 -6.84
N PRO A 82 -6.30 -6.23 -7.48
CA PRO A 82 -6.73 -7.63 -7.40
C PRO A 82 -6.42 -8.21 -6.02
N PRO A 83 -6.96 -9.40 -5.68
CA PRO A 83 -6.58 -10.07 -4.45
C PRO A 83 -5.06 -10.22 -4.37
N PHE A 84 -4.49 -9.91 -3.21
CA PHE A 84 -3.04 -9.84 -3.06
C PHE A 84 -2.35 -11.19 -3.35
N GLY A 85 -2.94 -12.29 -2.91
CA GLY A 85 -2.38 -13.63 -3.16
C GLY A 85 -2.27 -13.94 -4.63
N LYS A 86 -3.30 -13.58 -5.40
CA LYS A 86 -3.29 -13.75 -6.86
C LYS A 86 -2.21 -12.87 -7.49
N ARG A 87 -2.09 -11.63 -7.05
CA ARG A 87 -1.09 -10.70 -7.57
C ARG A 87 0.33 -11.17 -7.24
N LEU A 88 0.56 -11.67 -6.03
CA LEU A 88 1.85 -12.18 -5.62
C LEU A 88 2.28 -13.38 -6.47
N ARG A 89 1.36 -14.31 -6.74
CA ARG A 89 1.63 -15.44 -7.63
C ARG A 89 2.02 -14.98 -9.03
N ALA A 90 1.29 -14.01 -9.56
CA ALA A 90 1.57 -13.44 -10.89
C ALA A 90 2.96 -12.79 -10.93
N LEU A 91 3.32 -12.03 -9.91
CA LEU A 91 4.63 -11.39 -9.82
C LEU A 91 5.77 -12.40 -9.79
N LEU A 92 5.61 -13.48 -9.04
CA LEU A 92 6.62 -14.55 -9.00
C LEU A 92 6.80 -15.16 -10.38
N GLN A 93 5.70 -15.44 -11.08
CA GLN A 93 5.72 -16.01 -12.41
C GLN A 93 6.34 -15.04 -13.43
N GLU A 94 5.93 -13.78 -13.41
CA GLU A 94 6.45 -12.75 -14.32
C GLU A 94 7.95 -12.54 -14.16
N ASN A 95 8.47 -12.72 -12.95
CA ASN A 95 9.88 -12.53 -12.63
C ASN A 95 10.67 -13.84 -12.60
N ASN A 96 10.09 -14.94 -13.03
CA ASN A 96 10.72 -16.27 -13.04
C ASN A 96 11.32 -16.64 -11.68
N THR A 97 10.62 -16.26 -10.60
CA THR A 97 11.08 -16.49 -9.22
C THR A 97 10.21 -17.55 -8.56
N SER A 98 10.82 -18.60 -8.03
CA SER A 98 10.08 -19.61 -7.28
C SER A 98 9.69 -19.09 -5.90
N GLN A 99 8.68 -19.71 -5.29
CA GLN A 99 8.30 -19.39 -3.93
C GLN A 99 9.47 -19.59 -2.96
N TYR A 100 10.20 -20.68 -3.13
CA TYR A 100 11.37 -20.97 -2.31
C TYR A 100 12.44 -19.88 -2.43
N ALA A 101 12.75 -19.47 -3.67
CA ALA A 101 13.75 -18.43 -3.91
C ALA A 101 13.32 -17.08 -3.29
N PHE A 102 12.04 -16.74 -3.42
CA PHE A 102 11.50 -15.52 -2.84
C PHE A 102 11.64 -15.52 -1.31
N ILE A 103 11.23 -16.61 -0.66
CA ILE A 103 11.28 -16.74 0.80
C ILE A 103 12.73 -16.67 1.29
N LYS A 104 13.62 -17.40 0.64
CA LYS A 104 15.04 -17.44 1.00
C LYS A 104 15.70 -16.07 0.89
N LYS A 105 15.44 -15.34 -0.21
CA LYS A 105 16.08 -14.05 -0.48
C LYS A 105 15.43 -12.89 0.27
N SER A 106 14.10 -12.93 0.45
CA SER A 106 13.38 -11.85 1.12
C SER A 106 13.47 -11.91 2.64
N GLY A 107 13.74 -13.09 3.19
CA GLY A 107 13.74 -13.29 4.63
C GLY A 107 12.35 -13.39 5.25
N ILE A 108 11.31 -13.48 4.43
CA ILE A 108 9.92 -13.64 4.89
C ILE A 108 9.69 -15.12 5.19
N SER A 109 9.04 -15.45 6.31
CA SER A 109 8.80 -16.83 6.70
C SER A 109 7.75 -17.49 5.81
N TRP A 110 7.79 -18.82 5.70
CA TRP A 110 6.81 -19.60 4.96
C TRP A 110 5.38 -19.37 5.45
N GLY A 111 5.20 -19.31 6.77
CA GLY A 111 3.90 -19.09 7.37
C GLY A 111 3.28 -17.77 6.96
N VAL A 112 4.05 -16.70 7.01
CA VAL A 112 3.59 -15.37 6.60
C VAL A 112 3.30 -15.35 5.10
N PHE A 113 4.21 -15.88 4.29
CA PHE A 113 4.03 -15.95 2.83
C PHE A 113 2.77 -16.74 2.45
N TYR A 114 2.58 -17.91 3.07
CA TYR A 114 1.41 -18.74 2.81
C TYR A 114 0.11 -18.03 3.19
N ASN A 115 0.10 -17.29 4.31
CA ASN A 115 -1.05 -16.52 4.72
C ASN A 115 -1.40 -15.42 3.72
N TRP A 116 -0.39 -14.81 3.10
CA TRP A 116 -0.64 -13.82 2.03
C TRP A 116 -1.21 -14.49 0.78
N LEU A 117 -0.66 -15.65 0.38
CA LEU A 117 -1.16 -16.39 -0.79
C LEU A 117 -2.61 -16.82 -0.63
N THR A 118 -3.01 -17.18 0.59
CA THR A 118 -4.35 -17.68 0.87
C THR A 118 -5.30 -16.60 1.36
N GLU A 119 -4.87 -15.35 1.38
CA GLU A 119 -5.68 -14.20 1.80
C GLU A 119 -6.11 -14.24 3.26
N LYS A 120 -5.41 -14.99 4.10
CA LYS A 120 -5.67 -15.02 5.55
C LYS A 120 -5.18 -13.76 6.23
N THR A 121 -4.02 -13.26 5.79
CA THR A 121 -3.47 -11.99 6.25
C THR A 121 -2.93 -11.23 5.06
N TYR A 122 -2.62 -9.95 5.29
CA TYR A 122 -2.10 -9.07 4.27
C TYR A 122 -0.79 -8.43 4.74
N PRO A 123 0.13 -8.09 3.83
CA PRO A 123 1.37 -7.45 4.22
C PRO A 123 1.12 -6.06 4.78
N SER A 124 1.97 -5.64 5.72
CA SER A 124 2.00 -4.25 6.17
C SER A 124 2.50 -3.35 5.03
N VAL A 125 2.32 -2.04 5.17
CA VAL A 125 2.85 -1.10 4.18
C VAL A 125 4.38 -1.17 4.11
N ASP A 126 5.06 -1.43 5.22
CA ASP A 126 6.51 -1.67 5.22
C ASP A 126 6.87 -2.90 4.38
N ASN A 127 6.12 -3.98 4.52
CA ASN A 127 6.35 -5.18 3.72
C ASN A 127 6.01 -4.97 2.25
N LEU A 128 5.02 -4.15 1.93
CA LEU A 128 4.73 -3.79 0.54
C LEU A 128 5.95 -3.11 -0.10
N VAL A 129 6.59 -2.19 0.62
CA VAL A 129 7.79 -1.51 0.13
C VAL A 129 8.94 -2.51 -0.05
N ARG A 130 9.12 -3.44 0.89
CA ARG A 130 10.15 -4.48 0.80
C ARG A 130 9.94 -5.40 -0.41
N ILE A 131 8.71 -5.83 -0.64
CA ILE A 131 8.38 -6.71 -1.77
C ILE A 131 8.58 -5.95 -3.09
N ALA A 132 8.15 -4.70 -3.16
CA ALA A 132 8.36 -3.87 -4.36
C ALA A 132 9.84 -3.70 -4.67
N ALA A 133 10.66 -3.45 -3.65
CA ALA A 133 12.12 -3.37 -3.81
C ALA A 133 12.72 -4.69 -4.27
N PHE A 134 12.22 -5.82 -3.76
CA PHE A 134 12.67 -7.14 -4.15
C PHE A 134 12.46 -7.37 -5.66
N PHE A 135 11.31 -6.97 -6.19
CA PHE A 135 10.99 -7.12 -7.60
C PHE A 135 11.42 -5.93 -8.46
N ASP A 136 12.08 -4.95 -7.85
CA ASP A 136 12.53 -3.71 -8.52
C ASP A 136 11.38 -3.02 -9.27
N CYS A 137 10.28 -2.82 -8.59
CA CYS A 137 9.11 -2.14 -9.15
C CYS A 137 8.51 -1.16 -8.15
N SER A 138 7.59 -0.31 -8.64
CA SER A 138 6.86 0.60 -7.77
C SER A 138 5.81 -0.16 -6.96
N VAL A 139 5.33 0.43 -5.87
CA VAL A 139 4.24 -0.16 -5.08
C VAL A 139 2.96 -0.21 -5.90
N ASP A 140 2.70 0.80 -6.74
CA ASP A 140 1.54 0.77 -7.64
C ASP A 140 1.59 -0.42 -8.60
N MET A 141 2.79 -0.73 -9.14
CA MET A 141 2.96 -1.90 -10.00
C MET A 141 2.81 -3.19 -9.20
N LEU A 142 3.39 -3.25 -8.01
CA LEU A 142 3.25 -4.40 -7.12
C LEU A 142 1.79 -4.73 -6.87
N LEU A 143 0.97 -3.72 -6.63
CA LEU A 143 -0.46 -3.88 -6.35
C LEU A 143 -1.30 -4.17 -7.60
N GLY A 144 -0.70 -4.11 -8.79
CA GLY A 144 -1.43 -4.35 -10.03
C GLY A 144 -2.26 -3.16 -10.51
N ARG A 145 -1.98 -1.96 -10.01
CA ARG A 145 -2.71 -0.74 -10.38
C ARG A 145 -2.22 -0.16 -11.70
N VAL A 146 -0.96 -0.37 -12.03
CA VAL A 146 -0.35 0.07 -13.28
C VAL A 146 0.45 -1.08 -13.89
N SER A 147 0.69 -0.98 -15.19
CA SER A 147 1.46 -2.02 -15.92
C SER A 147 2.94 -1.72 -15.94
#